data_58b165aee5046214f9e02bdd647f9244
#
_entry.id   58b165aee5046214f9e02bdd647f9244
#
_cell.length_a   1.000
_cell.length_b   1.000
_cell.length_c   1.000
_cell.angle_alpha   90.00
_cell.angle_beta   90.00
_cell.angle_gamma   90.00
#
_symmetry.space_group_name_H-M   'P 1'
#
loop_
_entity.id
_entity.type
_entity.pdbx_description
1 polymer ?
#
loop_
_entity_poly.entity_id
_entity_poly.type
_entity_poly.pdbx_seq_one_letter_code
_entity_poly.pdbx_strand_id
1 'polypeptide(L)'
;VKAVTAPDASHPDVVVLARNVCKSFNGVPVLKGINLEVHRGKVVAILGPSGSGKSTFLRCINHLETMDSGSITVDGVQIGYVRKGGTLTEASYAETARQRHRIGMVFQSFNLFPHMTVLENVMEVPVRVHKEDPVVVRERALKLLAKVGLADKAGEYPRRLSGGQQQRVSIARALCISPDLLLFDEPTSALDPELVGDVLATIRDLADGGYTMII
;
A
#
# COMPACT_ATOMS: atom_id res chain seq x y z
N VAL A 1 -17.63 -21.37 11.15
CA VAL A 1 -16.52 -21.29 10.19
C VAL A 1 -17.14 -21.30 8.81
N LYS A 2 -17.24 -20.12 8.14
CA LYS A 2 -17.73 -20.05 6.76
C LYS A 2 -16.63 -20.53 5.82
N ALA A 3 -16.97 -21.42 4.90
CA ALA A 3 -16.06 -21.94 3.89
C ALA A 3 -15.52 -20.79 3.03
N VAL A 4 -14.23 -20.54 3.11
CA VAL A 4 -13.53 -19.63 2.21
C VAL A 4 -13.15 -20.43 0.98
N THR A 5 -13.75 -20.10 -0.16
CA THR A 5 -13.45 -20.72 -1.45
C THR A 5 -11.99 -20.48 -1.84
N ALA A 6 -11.35 -21.49 -2.39
CA ALA A 6 -9.98 -21.40 -2.89
C ALA A 6 -9.85 -20.30 -3.97
N PRO A 7 -8.72 -19.56 -4.04
CA PRO A 7 -8.47 -18.63 -5.11
C PRO A 7 -8.46 -19.37 -6.44
N ASP A 8 -9.19 -18.84 -7.40
CA ASP A 8 -9.21 -19.32 -8.77
C ASP A 8 -7.91 -18.88 -9.46
N ALA A 9 -7.03 -19.83 -9.77
CA ALA A 9 -5.73 -19.59 -10.41
C ALA A 9 -5.86 -19.26 -11.93
N SER A 10 -7.06 -18.94 -12.42
CA SER A 10 -7.35 -18.85 -13.85
C SER A 10 -6.94 -17.53 -14.52
N HIS A 11 -6.44 -16.52 -13.78
CA HIS A 11 -6.07 -15.22 -14.36
C HIS A 11 -4.68 -14.76 -13.88
N PRO A 12 -3.60 -15.10 -14.62
CA PRO A 12 -2.23 -14.77 -14.22
C PRO A 12 -1.93 -13.25 -14.17
N ASP A 13 -2.83 -12.44 -14.73
CA ASP A 13 -2.67 -10.97 -14.82
C ASP A 13 -3.40 -10.21 -13.69
N VAL A 14 -4.17 -10.92 -12.84
CA VAL A 14 -4.91 -10.32 -11.74
C VAL A 14 -4.02 -10.18 -10.51
N VAL A 15 -3.74 -8.94 -10.12
CA VAL A 15 -2.94 -8.62 -8.93
C VAL A 15 -3.81 -8.58 -7.67
N VAL A 16 -4.99 -7.96 -7.74
CA VAL A 16 -5.93 -7.95 -6.59
C VAL A 16 -7.24 -8.57 -6.98
N LEU A 17 -7.71 -9.51 -6.18
CA LEU A 17 -9.04 -10.08 -6.29
C LEU A 17 -9.73 -10.03 -4.93
N ALA A 18 -10.73 -9.18 -4.80
CA ALA A 18 -11.60 -9.08 -3.63
C ALA A 18 -12.99 -9.66 -3.98
N ARG A 19 -13.51 -10.55 -3.14
CA ARG A 19 -14.82 -11.18 -3.34
C ARG A 19 -15.66 -11.08 -2.07
N ASN A 20 -16.84 -10.46 -2.20
CA ASN A 20 -17.85 -10.31 -1.15
C ASN A 20 -17.28 -9.81 0.18
N VAL A 21 -16.37 -8.82 0.13
CA VAL A 21 -15.70 -8.29 1.31
C VAL A 21 -16.69 -7.47 2.15
N CYS A 22 -16.88 -7.91 3.39
CA CYS A 22 -17.73 -7.23 4.36
C CYS A 22 -16.91 -6.82 5.59
N LYS A 23 -17.24 -5.66 6.14
CA LYS A 23 -16.68 -5.16 7.40
C LYS A 23 -17.69 -4.31 8.14
N SER A 24 -17.78 -4.53 9.44
CA SER A 24 -18.60 -3.73 10.35
C SER A 24 -17.77 -3.24 11.52
N PHE A 25 -18.11 -2.08 12.06
CA PHE A 25 -17.56 -1.58 13.31
C PHE A 25 -18.72 -1.36 14.31
N ASN A 26 -18.64 -1.97 15.48
CA ASN A 26 -19.67 -1.89 16.52
C ASN A 26 -21.08 -2.22 15.99
N GLY A 27 -21.18 -3.22 15.10
CA GLY A 27 -22.44 -3.63 14.48
C GLY A 27 -22.92 -2.76 13.32
N VAL A 28 -22.24 -1.66 13.00
CA VAL A 28 -22.54 -0.80 11.85
C VAL A 28 -21.79 -1.27 10.62
N PRO A 29 -22.48 -1.74 9.53
CA PRO A 29 -21.84 -2.24 8.34
C PRO A 29 -21.23 -1.10 7.51
N VAL A 30 -19.91 -1.18 7.27
CA VAL A 30 -19.14 -0.22 6.46
C VAL A 30 -18.85 -0.77 5.07
N LEU A 31 -18.35 -2.00 4.97
CA LEU A 31 -18.21 -2.70 3.69
C LEU A 31 -19.34 -3.74 3.57
N LYS A 32 -20.03 -3.75 2.44
CA LYS A 32 -21.27 -4.51 2.24
C LYS A 32 -21.15 -5.41 0.99
N GLY A 33 -20.21 -6.36 1.01
CA GLY A 33 -20.03 -7.31 -0.09
C GLY A 33 -19.26 -6.70 -1.29
N ILE A 34 -18.16 -6.03 -1.02
CA ILE A 34 -17.33 -5.39 -2.05
C ILE A 34 -16.65 -6.45 -2.91
N ASN A 35 -16.77 -6.28 -4.24
CA ASN A 35 -16.06 -7.06 -5.24
C ASN A 35 -15.18 -6.14 -6.06
N LEU A 36 -13.90 -6.50 -6.24
CA LEU A 36 -12.94 -5.74 -7.01
C LEU A 36 -11.93 -6.67 -7.65
N GLU A 37 -11.60 -6.40 -8.91
CA GLU A 37 -10.52 -7.05 -9.63
C GLU A 37 -9.60 -5.97 -10.20
N VAL A 38 -8.27 -6.11 -9.96
CA VAL A 38 -7.25 -5.18 -10.44
C VAL A 38 -6.20 -5.97 -11.19
N HIS A 39 -6.00 -5.63 -12.45
CA HIS A 39 -4.99 -6.24 -13.31
C HIS A 39 -3.63 -5.54 -13.18
N ARG A 40 -2.56 -6.26 -13.49
CA ARG A 40 -1.19 -5.76 -13.47
C ARG A 40 -1.04 -4.52 -14.36
N GLY A 41 -0.34 -3.50 -13.84
CA GLY A 41 -0.13 -2.23 -14.53
C GLY A 41 -1.38 -1.35 -14.67
N LYS A 42 -2.49 -1.68 -14.00
CA LYS A 42 -3.71 -0.86 -14.02
C LYS A 42 -3.83 -0.01 -12.76
N VAL A 43 -4.45 1.14 -12.95
CA VAL A 43 -4.82 2.07 -11.88
C VAL A 43 -6.33 2.02 -11.67
N VAL A 44 -6.74 1.78 -10.43
CA VAL A 44 -8.16 1.80 -10.03
C VAL A 44 -8.36 2.94 -9.03
N ALA A 45 -9.27 3.86 -9.34
CA ALA A 45 -9.66 4.92 -8.42
C ALA A 45 -10.96 4.54 -7.69
N ILE A 46 -10.93 4.57 -6.34
CA ILE A 46 -12.11 4.36 -5.50
C ILE A 46 -12.71 5.71 -5.15
N LEU A 47 -13.89 6.00 -5.67
CA LEU A 47 -14.58 7.26 -5.45
C LEU A 47 -15.73 7.11 -4.46
N GLY A 48 -15.94 8.12 -3.63
CA GLY A 48 -17.05 8.16 -2.67
C GLY A 48 -16.87 9.24 -1.61
N PRO A 49 -17.94 9.61 -0.91
CA PRO A 49 -17.89 10.60 0.16
C PRO A 49 -17.00 10.16 1.33
N SER A 50 -16.64 11.11 2.20
CA SER A 50 -15.94 10.78 3.46
C SER A 50 -16.79 9.82 4.28
N GLY A 51 -16.14 8.83 4.92
CA GLY A 51 -16.81 7.80 5.71
C GLY A 51 -17.47 6.67 4.92
N SER A 52 -17.38 6.64 3.56
CA SER A 52 -17.97 5.56 2.75
C SER A 52 -17.23 4.21 2.81
N GLY A 53 -16.11 4.12 3.55
CA GLY A 53 -15.35 2.89 3.73
C GLY A 53 -14.15 2.73 2.81
N LYS A 54 -13.75 3.73 2.01
CA LYS A 54 -12.58 3.68 1.10
C LYS A 54 -11.30 3.24 1.83
N SER A 55 -10.92 4.00 2.87
CA SER A 55 -9.75 3.68 3.69
C SER A 55 -9.86 2.31 4.38
N THR A 56 -11.06 1.95 4.83
CA THR A 56 -11.31 0.64 5.44
C THR A 56 -11.04 -0.48 4.43
N PHE A 57 -11.50 -0.34 3.20
CA PHE A 57 -11.27 -1.33 2.16
C PHE A 57 -9.79 -1.45 1.79
N LEU A 58 -9.08 -0.32 1.59
CA LEU A 58 -7.62 -0.32 1.36
C LEU A 58 -6.86 -1.01 2.51
N ARG A 59 -7.26 -0.74 3.75
CA ARG A 59 -6.67 -1.38 4.94
C ARG A 59 -6.98 -2.86 5.04
N CYS A 60 -8.13 -3.32 4.53
CA CYS A 60 -8.41 -4.75 4.40
C CYS A 60 -7.50 -5.42 3.35
N ILE A 61 -7.21 -4.76 2.22
CA ILE A 61 -6.29 -5.30 1.20
C ILE A 61 -4.88 -5.49 1.79
N ASN A 62 -4.43 -4.54 2.61
CA ASN A 62 -3.11 -4.62 3.28
C ASN A 62 -3.19 -5.35 4.64
N HIS A 63 -4.34 -5.90 5.00
CA HIS A 63 -4.58 -6.55 6.31
C HIS A 63 -4.14 -5.71 7.53
N LEU A 64 -4.23 -4.39 7.41
CA LEU A 64 -4.17 -3.47 8.56
C LEU A 64 -5.51 -3.42 9.29
N GLU A 65 -6.57 -3.85 8.60
CA GLU A 65 -7.90 -4.08 9.13
C GLU A 65 -8.37 -5.48 8.72
N THR A 66 -8.97 -6.23 9.63
CA THR A 66 -9.52 -7.55 9.33
C THR A 66 -10.94 -7.43 8.77
N MET A 67 -11.25 -8.15 7.70
CA MET A 67 -12.61 -8.26 7.18
C MET A 67 -13.45 -9.23 8.02
N ASP A 68 -14.76 -9.02 8.09
CA ASP A 68 -15.69 -9.92 8.81
C ASP A 68 -16.05 -11.14 7.95
N SER A 69 -16.10 -10.97 6.61
CA SER A 69 -16.35 -12.06 5.66
C SER A 69 -15.87 -11.67 4.27
N GLY A 70 -15.81 -12.66 3.37
CA GLY A 70 -15.29 -12.52 2.02
C GLY A 70 -13.86 -13.04 1.90
N SER A 71 -13.17 -12.63 0.83
CA SER A 71 -11.77 -12.98 0.61
C SER A 71 -11.05 -11.86 -0.16
N ILE A 72 -9.77 -11.69 0.12
CA ILE A 72 -8.88 -10.82 -0.66
C ILE A 72 -7.62 -11.61 -0.97
N THR A 73 -7.26 -11.67 -2.25
CA THR A 73 -5.96 -12.19 -2.69
C THR A 73 -5.16 -11.06 -3.33
N VAL A 74 -3.86 -11.06 -3.09
CA VAL A 74 -2.91 -10.17 -3.76
C VAL A 74 -1.83 -11.05 -4.37
N ASP A 75 -1.66 -10.94 -5.67
CA ASP A 75 -0.76 -11.77 -6.49
C ASP A 75 -0.92 -13.29 -6.20
N GLY A 76 -2.19 -13.74 -6.14
CA GLY A 76 -2.57 -15.11 -5.85
C GLY A 76 -2.44 -15.54 -4.39
N VAL A 77 -1.90 -14.71 -3.50
CA VAL A 77 -1.77 -14.99 -2.07
C VAL A 77 -2.98 -14.45 -1.31
N GLN A 78 -3.69 -15.32 -0.59
CA GLN A 78 -4.81 -14.90 0.24
C GLN A 78 -4.29 -14.20 1.50
N ILE A 79 -4.60 -12.91 1.60
CA ILE A 79 -4.13 -12.04 2.68
C ILE A 79 -4.81 -12.43 4.01
N GLY A 80 -3.98 -12.54 5.07
CA GLY A 80 -4.44 -12.89 6.41
C GLY A 80 -4.67 -14.38 6.65
N TYR A 81 -4.44 -15.23 5.64
CA TYR A 81 -4.65 -16.67 5.73
C TYR A 81 -3.49 -17.47 5.16
N VAL A 82 -3.30 -18.70 5.67
CA VAL A 82 -2.31 -19.68 5.17
C VAL A 82 -2.94 -21.06 5.08
N ARG A 83 -2.48 -21.88 4.13
CA ARG A 83 -2.89 -23.27 4.03
C ARG A 83 -1.97 -24.15 4.89
N LYS A 84 -2.58 -24.85 5.87
CA LYS A 84 -1.88 -25.86 6.71
C LYS A 84 -2.65 -27.17 6.61
N GLY A 85 -1.98 -28.21 6.11
CA GLY A 85 -2.61 -29.55 5.95
C GLY A 85 -3.86 -29.53 5.03
N GLY A 86 -3.91 -28.68 4.01
CA GLY A 86 -5.05 -28.54 3.11
C GLY A 86 -6.18 -27.62 3.61
N THR A 87 -6.17 -27.25 4.89
CA THR A 87 -7.15 -26.34 5.50
C THR A 87 -6.63 -24.91 5.51
N LEU A 88 -7.52 -23.94 5.23
CA LEU A 88 -7.23 -22.52 5.33
C LEU A 88 -7.36 -22.10 6.80
N THR A 89 -6.25 -21.58 7.37
CA THR A 89 -6.19 -21.09 8.76
C THR A 89 -5.75 -19.65 8.79
N GLU A 90 -6.13 -18.91 9.82
CA GLU A 90 -5.63 -17.55 10.04
C GLU A 90 -4.10 -17.53 10.08
N ALA A 91 -3.51 -16.56 9.39
CA ALA A 91 -2.07 -16.37 9.38
C ALA A 91 -1.59 -15.76 10.71
N SER A 92 -0.46 -16.20 11.20
CA SER A 92 0.22 -15.51 12.29
C SER A 92 0.68 -14.11 11.88
N TYR A 93 1.02 -13.28 12.86
CA TYR A 93 1.56 -11.94 12.58
C TYR A 93 2.76 -11.96 11.64
N ALA A 94 3.69 -12.91 11.84
CA ALA A 94 4.88 -13.05 10.99
C ALA A 94 4.54 -13.51 9.56
N GLU A 95 3.55 -14.38 9.40
CA GLU A 95 3.06 -14.81 8.09
C GLU A 95 2.35 -13.66 7.36
N THR A 96 1.50 -12.93 8.06
CA THR A 96 0.83 -11.73 7.52
C THR A 96 1.84 -10.64 7.13
N ALA A 97 2.87 -10.41 7.94
CA ALA A 97 3.94 -9.47 7.61
C ALA A 97 4.66 -9.85 6.30
N ARG A 98 4.90 -11.14 6.07
CA ARG A 98 5.47 -11.65 4.80
C ARG A 98 4.53 -11.46 3.62
N GLN A 99 3.22 -11.68 3.81
CA GLN A 99 2.23 -11.46 2.75
C GLN A 99 2.16 -9.99 2.32
N ARG A 100 2.39 -9.04 3.25
CA ARG A 100 2.43 -7.59 2.99
C ARG A 100 3.73 -7.10 2.36
N HIS A 101 4.75 -7.92 2.29
CA HIS A 101 6.11 -7.57 1.89
C HIS A 101 6.19 -6.80 0.56
N ARG A 102 5.30 -7.10 -0.39
CA ARG A 102 5.25 -6.50 -1.72
C ARG A 102 4.03 -5.58 -1.93
N ILE A 103 3.39 -5.15 -0.84
CA ILE A 103 2.30 -4.18 -0.88
C ILE A 103 2.80 -2.86 -0.30
N GLY A 104 2.99 -1.85 -1.14
CA GLY A 104 3.31 -0.50 -0.70
C GLY A 104 2.05 0.24 -0.30
N MET A 105 2.10 1.01 0.79
CA MET A 105 0.98 1.86 1.20
C MET A 105 1.43 3.27 1.50
N VAL A 106 0.73 4.21 0.90
CA VAL A 106 0.89 5.66 1.09
C VAL A 106 -0.32 6.15 1.87
N PHE A 107 -0.08 6.71 3.04
CA PHE A 107 -1.11 7.16 3.97
C PHE A 107 -1.40 8.65 3.82
N GLN A 108 -2.59 9.07 4.20
CA GLN A 108 -3.01 10.46 4.28
C GLN A 108 -2.08 11.31 5.16
N SER A 109 -1.63 10.78 6.30
CA SER A 109 -0.82 11.48 7.31
C SER A 109 0.69 11.27 7.12
N PHE A 110 1.16 10.91 5.91
CA PHE A 110 2.55 10.67 5.52
C PHE A 110 3.24 9.57 6.34
N ASN A 111 3.06 9.52 7.66
CA ASN A 111 3.60 8.55 8.62
C ASN A 111 5.13 8.38 8.51
N LEU A 112 5.86 9.48 8.30
CA LEU A 112 7.31 9.47 8.33
C LEU A 112 7.82 9.38 9.77
N PHE A 113 8.92 8.68 9.96
CA PHE A 113 9.62 8.61 11.23
C PHE A 113 10.34 9.95 11.51
N PRO A 114 9.91 10.74 12.51
CA PRO A 114 10.39 12.11 12.69
C PRO A 114 11.86 12.19 13.15
N HIS A 115 12.38 11.11 13.72
CA HIS A 115 13.74 10.97 14.20
C HIS A 115 14.74 10.45 13.15
N MET A 116 14.26 10.11 11.96
CA MET A 116 15.03 9.63 10.82
C MET A 116 15.10 10.70 9.73
N THR A 117 16.20 10.76 9.01
CA THR A 117 16.33 11.55 7.79
C THR A 117 15.40 11.02 6.69
N VAL A 118 15.22 11.79 5.62
CA VAL A 118 14.48 11.40 4.42
C VAL A 118 15.02 10.07 3.85
N LEU A 119 16.33 9.97 3.69
CA LEU A 119 16.96 8.77 3.16
C LEU A 119 16.74 7.56 4.07
N GLU A 120 16.93 7.72 5.38
CA GLU A 120 16.69 6.65 6.36
C GLU A 120 15.23 6.19 6.35
N ASN A 121 14.26 7.12 6.26
CA ASN A 121 12.84 6.78 6.11
C ASN A 121 12.56 5.89 4.91
N VAL A 122 13.20 6.17 3.77
CA VAL A 122 13.02 5.38 2.54
C VAL A 122 13.68 4.02 2.64
N MET A 123 14.83 3.92 3.32
CA MET A 123 15.63 2.71 3.44
C MET A 123 15.15 1.75 4.54
N GLU A 124 14.38 2.23 5.53
CA GLU A 124 14.12 1.51 6.78
C GLU A 124 13.52 0.11 6.55
N VAL A 125 12.47 0.00 5.76
CA VAL A 125 11.79 -1.28 5.53
C VAL A 125 12.66 -2.26 4.73
N PRO A 126 13.24 -1.91 3.58
CA PRO A 126 14.11 -2.83 2.84
C PRO A 126 15.28 -3.35 3.69
N VAL A 127 15.95 -2.46 4.45
CA VAL A 127 17.13 -2.85 5.24
C VAL A 127 16.73 -3.61 6.50
N ARG A 128 15.80 -3.06 7.30
CA ARG A 128 15.49 -3.62 8.63
C ARG A 128 14.56 -4.80 8.58
N VAL A 129 13.56 -4.76 7.71
CA VAL A 129 12.52 -5.81 7.61
C VAL A 129 12.89 -6.85 6.56
N HIS A 130 13.26 -6.41 5.36
CA HIS A 130 13.58 -7.32 4.24
C HIS A 130 15.01 -7.86 4.30
N LYS A 131 15.88 -7.27 5.15
CA LYS A 131 17.29 -7.68 5.32
C LYS A 131 18.10 -7.55 4.03
N GLU A 132 17.73 -6.60 3.17
CA GLU A 132 18.47 -6.29 1.95
C GLU A 132 19.80 -5.57 2.28
N ASP A 133 20.76 -5.65 1.36
CA ASP A 133 22.06 -4.97 1.49
C ASP A 133 21.87 -3.44 1.55
N PRO A 134 22.32 -2.78 2.64
CA PRO A 134 22.16 -1.35 2.80
C PRO A 134 22.80 -0.50 1.68
N VAL A 135 23.87 -0.98 1.03
CA VAL A 135 24.53 -0.28 -0.07
C VAL A 135 23.62 -0.25 -1.29
N VAL A 136 23.07 -1.40 -1.65
CA VAL A 136 22.14 -1.55 -2.79
C VAL A 136 20.87 -0.75 -2.55
N VAL A 137 20.31 -0.85 -1.32
CA VAL A 137 19.11 -0.11 -0.95
C VAL A 137 19.33 1.40 -0.99
N ARG A 138 20.50 1.87 -0.53
CA ARG A 138 20.85 3.29 -0.56
C ARG A 138 20.87 3.86 -1.98
N GLU A 139 21.47 3.15 -2.92
CA GLU A 139 21.47 3.57 -4.34
C GLU A 139 20.07 3.64 -4.90
N ARG A 140 19.23 2.61 -4.63
CA ARG A 140 17.82 2.58 -5.03
C ARG A 140 17.04 3.73 -4.42
N ALA A 141 17.21 3.98 -3.12
CA ALA A 141 16.53 5.06 -2.41
C ALA A 141 16.88 6.44 -2.97
N LEU A 142 18.16 6.70 -3.27
CA LEU A 142 18.59 7.96 -3.88
C LEU A 142 17.99 8.16 -5.29
N LYS A 143 17.93 7.10 -6.11
CA LYS A 143 17.26 7.14 -7.43
C LYS A 143 15.77 7.44 -7.29
N LEU A 144 15.10 6.85 -6.30
CA LEU A 144 13.69 7.11 -6.02
C LEU A 144 13.45 8.53 -5.52
N LEU A 145 14.30 9.04 -4.62
CA LEU A 145 14.23 10.43 -4.17
C LEU A 145 14.43 11.41 -5.33
N ALA A 146 15.35 11.11 -6.26
CA ALA A 146 15.52 11.91 -7.47
C ALA A 146 14.25 11.87 -8.36
N LYS A 147 13.64 10.67 -8.51
CA LYS A 147 12.40 10.49 -9.30
C LYS A 147 11.23 11.33 -8.74
N VAL A 148 11.15 11.50 -7.42
CA VAL A 148 10.11 12.34 -6.79
C VAL A 148 10.55 13.79 -6.57
N GLY A 149 11.68 14.22 -7.16
CA GLY A 149 12.19 15.60 -7.10
C GLY A 149 12.74 16.02 -5.74
N LEU A 150 13.32 15.10 -4.96
CA LEU A 150 13.82 15.33 -3.60
C LEU A 150 15.26 14.84 -3.39
N ALA A 151 16.08 14.80 -4.46
CA ALA A 151 17.46 14.32 -4.38
C ALA A 151 18.32 15.16 -3.38
N ASP A 152 18.10 16.47 -3.35
CA ASP A 152 18.79 17.43 -2.47
C ASP A 152 18.33 17.37 -1.01
N LYS A 153 17.22 16.67 -0.71
CA LYS A 153 16.61 16.56 0.62
C LYS A 153 16.96 15.27 1.36
N ALA A 154 17.79 14.40 0.80
CA ALA A 154 18.10 13.07 1.37
C ALA A 154 18.58 13.13 2.84
N GLY A 155 19.36 14.15 3.21
CA GLY A 155 19.87 14.35 4.57
C GLY A 155 18.95 15.15 5.50
N GLU A 156 17.83 15.68 5.00
CA GLU A 156 16.90 16.48 5.80
C GLU A 156 16.01 15.61 6.67
N TYR A 157 15.43 16.19 7.72
CA TYR A 157 14.44 15.56 8.58
C TYR A 157 13.02 15.95 8.14
N PRO A 158 11.99 15.11 8.39
CA PRO A 158 10.60 15.37 7.98
C PRO A 158 10.09 16.76 8.39
N ARG A 159 10.46 17.25 9.57
CA ARG A 159 10.06 18.58 10.08
C ARG A 159 10.52 19.77 9.22
N ARG A 160 11.49 19.58 8.35
CA ARG A 160 12.03 20.60 7.44
C ARG A 160 11.40 20.54 6.05
N LEU A 161 10.44 19.63 5.83
CA LEU A 161 9.77 19.43 4.56
C LEU A 161 8.36 20.00 4.58
N SER A 162 7.90 20.53 3.44
CA SER A 162 6.50 20.85 3.25
C SER A 162 5.64 19.57 3.23
N GLY A 163 4.32 19.69 3.42
CA GLY A 163 3.42 18.54 3.37
C GLY A 163 3.51 17.75 2.06
N GLY A 164 3.56 18.44 0.92
CA GLY A 164 3.74 17.81 -0.39
C GLY A 164 5.09 17.10 -0.54
N GLN A 165 6.17 17.67 0.03
CA GLN A 165 7.47 17.00 0.07
C GLN A 165 7.42 15.75 0.96
N GLN A 166 6.81 15.81 2.15
CA GLN A 166 6.64 14.65 3.03
C GLN A 166 5.84 13.54 2.35
N GLN A 167 4.79 13.89 1.60
CA GLN A 167 4.01 12.91 0.85
C GLN A 167 4.85 12.25 -0.26
N ARG A 168 5.65 13.03 -0.99
CA ARG A 168 6.54 12.46 -2.01
C ARG A 168 7.63 11.56 -1.39
N VAL A 169 8.13 11.84 -0.19
CA VAL A 169 8.99 10.92 0.57
C VAL A 169 8.23 9.64 0.93
N SER A 170 6.97 9.74 1.38
CA SER A 170 6.12 8.58 1.67
C SER A 170 5.92 7.69 0.44
N ILE A 171 5.74 8.29 -0.74
CA ILE A 171 5.68 7.58 -2.03
C ILE A 171 7.03 6.88 -2.33
N ALA A 172 8.16 7.58 -2.21
CA ALA A 172 9.48 7.00 -2.43
C ALA A 172 9.76 5.82 -1.48
N ARG A 173 9.33 5.93 -0.21
CA ARG A 173 9.40 4.85 0.78
C ARG A 173 8.60 3.63 0.35
N ALA A 174 7.35 3.85 -0.11
CA ALA A 174 6.50 2.75 -0.59
C ALA A 174 7.06 2.08 -1.85
N LEU A 175 7.76 2.82 -2.71
CA LEU A 175 8.42 2.29 -3.91
C LEU A 175 9.70 1.51 -3.59
N CYS A 176 10.40 1.84 -2.50
CA CYS A 176 11.71 1.29 -2.20
C CYS A 176 11.67 -0.22 -1.88
N ILE A 177 10.53 -0.76 -1.50
CA ILE A 177 10.29 -2.20 -1.32
C ILE A 177 10.04 -2.95 -2.63
N SER A 178 10.08 -2.27 -3.79
CA SER A 178 9.74 -2.84 -5.11
C SER A 178 8.37 -3.54 -5.11
N PRO A 179 7.29 -2.81 -4.81
CA PRO A 179 5.96 -3.39 -4.60
C PRO A 179 5.32 -3.87 -5.90
N ASP A 180 4.52 -4.94 -5.81
CA ASP A 180 3.63 -5.40 -6.90
C ASP A 180 2.32 -4.58 -6.92
N LEU A 181 1.95 -4.01 -5.78
CA LEU A 181 0.74 -3.20 -5.59
C LEU A 181 1.06 -1.97 -4.74
N LEU A 182 0.61 -0.81 -5.19
CA LEU A 182 0.61 0.43 -4.42
C LEU A 182 -0.82 0.80 -4.02
N LEU A 183 -1.02 1.05 -2.74
CA LEU A 183 -2.27 1.54 -2.17
C LEU A 183 -2.09 3.00 -1.73
N PHE A 184 -3.02 3.86 -2.13
CA PHE A 184 -3.03 5.28 -1.75
C PHE A 184 -4.29 5.60 -0.96
N ASP A 185 -4.15 5.87 0.33
CA ASP A 185 -5.24 6.24 1.23
C ASP A 185 -5.34 7.77 1.30
N GLU A 186 -6.18 8.38 0.46
CA GLU A 186 -6.42 9.83 0.36
C GLU A 186 -5.11 10.67 0.31
N PRO A 187 -4.23 10.45 -0.68
CA PRO A 187 -2.85 10.95 -0.68
C PRO A 187 -2.70 12.48 -0.73
N THR A 188 -3.78 13.20 -0.98
CA THR A 188 -3.77 14.68 -1.12
C THR A 188 -4.67 15.41 -0.11
N SER A 189 -5.47 14.68 0.69
CA SER A 189 -6.48 15.30 1.56
C SER A 189 -5.91 16.09 2.73
N ALA A 190 -4.65 15.81 3.12
CA ALA A 190 -3.94 16.54 4.19
C ALA A 190 -3.02 17.64 3.67
N LEU A 191 -3.13 18.00 2.39
CA LEU A 191 -2.27 18.98 1.72
C LEU A 191 -2.99 20.29 1.45
N ASP A 192 -2.21 21.38 1.51
CA ASP A 192 -2.66 22.67 0.99
C ASP A 192 -2.90 22.57 -0.53
N PRO A 193 -3.92 23.25 -1.10
CA PRO A 193 -4.28 23.15 -2.52
C PRO A 193 -3.11 23.38 -3.47
N GLU A 194 -2.18 24.28 -3.12
CA GLU A 194 -1.00 24.61 -3.93
C GLU A 194 -0.01 23.44 -4.06
N LEU A 195 -0.01 22.52 -3.08
CA LEU A 195 0.92 21.38 -3.04
C LEU A 195 0.34 20.10 -3.65
N VAL A 196 -0.96 20.07 -3.94
CA VAL A 196 -1.66 18.91 -4.50
C VAL A 196 -1.12 18.55 -5.89
N GLY A 197 -0.84 19.57 -6.72
CA GLY A 197 -0.40 19.38 -8.10
C GLY A 197 0.84 18.51 -8.24
N ASP A 198 1.87 18.76 -7.42
CA ASP A 198 3.14 18.01 -7.44
C ASP A 198 2.96 16.54 -7.06
N VAL A 199 2.10 16.26 -6.07
CA VAL A 199 1.82 14.89 -5.62
C VAL A 199 1.03 14.14 -6.69
N LEU A 200 0.03 14.77 -7.30
CA LEU A 200 -0.74 14.17 -8.40
C LEU A 200 0.12 13.92 -9.64
N ALA A 201 1.06 14.82 -9.97
CA ALA A 201 2.02 14.62 -11.04
C ALA A 201 2.88 13.37 -10.76
N THR A 202 3.41 13.25 -9.54
CA THR A 202 4.17 12.06 -9.13
C THR A 202 3.34 10.77 -9.26
N ILE A 203 2.07 10.77 -8.84
CA ILE A 203 1.19 9.59 -8.97
C ILE A 203 0.92 9.28 -10.44
N ARG A 204 0.75 10.29 -11.29
CA ARG A 204 0.58 10.10 -12.74
C ARG A 204 1.81 9.48 -13.39
N ASP A 205 3.00 9.96 -13.05
CA ASP A 205 4.27 9.38 -13.54
C ASP A 205 4.43 7.90 -13.16
N LEU A 206 3.89 7.50 -11.99
CA LEU A 206 3.86 6.09 -11.60
C LEU A 206 2.85 5.29 -12.43
N ALA A 207 1.68 5.87 -12.71
CA ALA A 207 0.67 5.25 -13.57
C ALA A 207 1.22 5.01 -14.98
N ASP A 208 1.85 6.02 -15.57
CA ASP A 208 2.49 5.96 -16.89
C ASP A 208 3.69 4.98 -16.89
N GLY A 209 4.34 4.82 -15.74
CA GLY A 209 5.40 3.83 -15.50
C GLY A 209 4.91 2.39 -15.31
N GLY A 210 3.61 2.11 -15.43
CA GLY A 210 3.03 0.78 -15.40
C GLY A 210 2.90 0.17 -14.00
N TYR A 211 2.92 0.98 -12.94
CA TYR A 211 2.65 0.47 -11.59
C TYR A 211 1.18 0.08 -11.41
N THR A 212 0.94 -1.03 -10.72
CA THR A 212 -0.42 -1.44 -10.31
C THR A 212 -0.81 -0.64 -9.07
N MET A 213 -1.91 0.11 -9.14
CA MET A 213 -2.29 1.03 -8.06
C MET A 213 -3.79 1.00 -7.77
N ILE A 214 -4.13 1.21 -6.48
CA ILE A 214 -5.49 1.54 -6.03
C ILE A 214 -5.40 2.88 -5.26
N ILE A 215 -6.22 3.85 -5.66
CA ILE A 215 -6.21 5.22 -5.14
C ILE A 215 -7.57 5.57 -4.56
#